data_ada370e856559b43754107537adf821d
#
_entry.id   ada370e856559b43754107537adf821d
#
_cell.length_a   1.000
_cell.length_b   1.000
_cell.length_c   1.000
_cell.angle_alpha   90.00
_cell.angle_beta   90.00
_cell.angle_gamma   90.00
#
_symmetry.space_group_name_H-M   'P 1'
#
loop_
_entity.id
_entity.type
_entity.pdbx_description
1 polymer ?
#
loop_
_entity_poly.entity_id
_entity_poly.type
_entity_poly.pdbx_seq_one_letter_code
_entity_poly.pdbx_strand_id
1 'polypeptide(L)'
;MRNIVSLIAVLACATPVAAQHNHGQAQGGQSHSHAAGQLPAGWKARPDRANADMSTLHFMEMGGGYHAILGPAAVFYRPADQARGMYTVQARFNQRKAPTHPEAYGVVYGARGLEGEAQEYFYFLVRGDGKYSVRHRAGSEVHTLRDWTEHNAVVKQDAAGVASNLLAVRVGETTVDLTVNGTRVAQYPRTQMSATDGVYGLRINHNLDVLVDQYSGTTR
;
A
#
# COMPACT_ATOMS: atom_id res chain seq x y z
N MET A 1 21.55 84.23 -53.30
CA MET A 1 20.30 83.94 -52.56
C MET A 1 20.26 82.46 -52.32
N ARG A 2 20.74 82.03 -51.18
CA ARG A 2 20.85 80.59 -50.84
C ARG A 2 20.10 80.34 -49.56
N ASN A 3 19.02 79.65 -49.64
CA ASN A 3 18.21 79.23 -48.51
C ASN A 3 18.85 78.03 -47.86
N ILE A 4 19.20 78.14 -46.58
CA ILE A 4 19.70 77.04 -45.76
C ILE A 4 18.48 76.51 -45.03
N VAL A 5 18.10 75.25 -45.30
CA VAL A 5 17.07 74.54 -44.53
C VAL A 5 17.77 73.73 -43.47
N SER A 6 17.56 74.08 -42.20
CA SER A 6 18.06 73.32 -41.07
C SER A 6 17.16 72.12 -40.81
N LEU A 7 17.74 70.95 -40.82
CA LEU A 7 17.06 69.70 -40.53
C LEU A 7 17.26 69.42 -39.02
N ILE A 8 16.15 69.41 -38.26
CA ILE A 8 16.16 69.04 -36.83
C ILE A 8 15.91 67.53 -36.79
N ALA A 9 16.89 66.77 -36.34
CA ALA A 9 16.76 65.35 -36.06
C ALA A 9 16.16 65.15 -34.67
N VAL A 10 14.97 64.60 -34.60
CA VAL A 10 14.33 64.15 -33.35
C VAL A 10 14.79 62.70 -33.10
N LEU A 11 15.56 62.54 -32.01
CA LEU A 11 16.02 61.25 -31.53
C LEU A 11 14.92 60.64 -30.63
N ALA A 12 14.20 59.66 -31.13
CA ALA A 12 13.22 58.90 -30.36
C ALA A 12 13.94 57.81 -29.56
N CYS A 13 14.02 57.94 -28.25
CA CYS A 13 14.48 56.88 -27.36
C CYS A 13 13.36 55.83 -27.20
N ALA A 14 13.54 54.66 -27.81
CA ALA A 14 12.73 53.49 -27.58
C ALA A 14 13.25 52.76 -26.34
N THR A 15 12.46 52.75 -25.25
CA THR A 15 12.70 51.92 -24.06
C THR A 15 12.22 50.49 -24.36
N PRO A 16 13.01 49.45 -24.10
CA PRO A 16 12.49 48.06 -24.23
C PRO A 16 11.56 47.75 -23.08
N VAL A 17 10.31 47.42 -23.38
CA VAL A 17 9.36 46.80 -22.48
C VAL A 17 9.81 45.37 -22.23
N ALA A 18 10.32 45.08 -21.03
CA ALA A 18 10.59 43.72 -20.60
C ALA A 18 9.25 42.99 -20.41
N ALA A 19 8.97 42.05 -21.29
CA ALA A 19 7.86 41.11 -21.11
C ALA A 19 8.18 40.20 -19.91
N GLN A 20 7.50 40.40 -18.77
CA GLN A 20 7.49 39.46 -17.67
C GLN A 20 6.71 38.23 -18.09
N HIS A 21 7.42 37.16 -18.44
CA HIS A 21 6.83 35.84 -18.50
C HIS A 21 6.48 35.40 -17.08
N ASN A 22 5.22 35.48 -16.70
CA ASN A 22 4.67 34.74 -15.59
C ASN A 22 4.77 33.24 -15.88
N HIS A 23 5.84 32.60 -15.41
CA HIS A 23 5.85 31.17 -15.26
C HIS A 23 4.82 30.81 -14.20
N GLY A 24 3.68 30.28 -14.65
CA GLY A 24 2.75 29.60 -13.76
C GLY A 24 3.51 28.53 -12.99
N GLN A 25 3.63 28.73 -11.68
CA GLN A 25 4.10 27.69 -10.79
C GLN A 25 3.10 26.55 -10.88
N ALA A 26 3.50 25.47 -11.57
CA ALA A 26 2.87 24.18 -11.37
C ALA A 26 3.01 23.88 -9.87
N GLN A 27 1.88 23.79 -9.16
CA GLN A 27 1.85 23.27 -7.80
C GLN A 27 2.36 21.84 -7.86
N GLY A 28 3.66 21.69 -7.61
CA GLY A 28 4.28 20.39 -7.39
C GLY A 28 3.64 19.80 -6.16
N GLY A 29 2.94 18.69 -6.33
CA GLY A 29 2.45 17.87 -5.23
C GLY A 29 3.62 17.66 -4.28
N GLN A 30 3.49 18.12 -3.04
CA GLN A 30 4.46 17.88 -1.98
C GLN A 30 4.51 16.38 -1.73
N SER A 31 5.48 15.71 -2.29
CA SER A 31 5.86 14.39 -1.85
C SER A 31 6.45 14.53 -0.44
N HIS A 32 5.64 14.26 0.58
CA HIS A 32 6.14 14.14 1.93
C HIS A 32 7.07 12.92 1.99
N SER A 33 8.36 13.16 1.85
CA SER A 33 9.38 12.15 2.09
C SER A 33 9.46 11.92 3.61
N HIS A 34 8.77 10.87 4.09
CA HIS A 34 8.97 10.43 5.47
C HIS A 34 10.37 9.82 5.60
N ALA A 35 11.08 10.16 6.66
CA ALA A 35 12.34 9.51 6.99
C ALA A 35 12.12 7.99 7.18
N ALA A 36 13.16 7.19 6.88
CA ALA A 36 13.10 5.74 7.11
C ALA A 36 12.70 5.44 8.56
N GLY A 37 11.79 4.47 8.74
CA GLY A 37 11.21 4.13 10.05
C GLY A 37 10.05 5.01 10.51
N GLN A 38 9.76 6.13 9.82
CA GLN A 38 8.61 6.98 10.13
C GLN A 38 7.36 6.50 9.36
N LEU A 39 6.27 6.27 10.08
CA LEU A 39 4.99 5.84 9.50
C LEU A 39 4.07 7.04 9.26
N PRO A 40 3.14 6.96 8.29
CA PRO A 40 2.08 7.95 8.14
C PRO A 40 1.24 8.09 9.41
N ALA A 41 0.60 9.25 9.56
CA ALA A 41 -0.22 9.55 10.73
C ALA A 41 -1.28 8.45 11.00
N GLY A 42 -1.35 8.00 12.24
CA GLY A 42 -2.28 6.96 12.68
C GLY A 42 -1.88 5.52 12.35
N TRP A 43 -0.87 5.31 11.52
CA TRP A 43 -0.37 3.97 11.23
C TRP A 43 0.60 3.48 12.29
N LYS A 44 0.55 2.17 12.52
CA LYS A 44 1.49 1.40 13.33
C LYS A 44 2.04 0.24 12.49
N ALA A 45 3.23 -0.22 12.83
CA ALA A 45 3.82 -1.41 12.24
C ALA A 45 4.18 -2.40 13.34
N ARG A 46 3.80 -3.66 13.12
CA ARG A 46 4.20 -4.79 13.94
C ARG A 46 5.15 -5.67 13.12
N PRO A 47 6.47 -5.64 13.37
CA PRO A 47 7.40 -6.54 12.70
C PRO A 47 7.24 -7.97 13.23
N ASP A 48 7.65 -8.96 12.45
CA ASP A 48 7.62 -10.37 12.84
C ASP A 48 8.55 -10.67 14.03
N ARG A 49 9.67 -9.97 14.07
CA ARG A 49 10.65 -10.09 15.14
C ARG A 49 10.68 -8.80 15.94
N ALA A 50 10.56 -8.92 17.27
CA ALA A 50 10.54 -7.77 18.17
C ALA A 50 11.79 -6.87 18.05
N ASN A 51 12.94 -7.45 17.69
CA ASN A 51 14.21 -6.75 17.52
C ASN A 51 14.55 -6.41 16.05
N ALA A 52 13.54 -6.39 15.16
CA ALA A 52 13.76 -6.01 13.77
C ALA A 52 14.22 -4.55 13.67
N ASP A 53 15.19 -4.30 12.79
CA ASP A 53 15.64 -2.94 12.49
C ASP A 53 14.58 -2.20 11.67
N MET A 54 13.78 -1.41 12.37
CA MET A 54 12.72 -0.61 11.76
C MET A 54 13.24 0.61 11.01
N SER A 55 14.52 0.98 11.16
CA SER A 55 15.11 2.12 10.44
C SER A 55 15.20 1.88 8.93
N THR A 56 15.17 0.63 8.50
CA THR A 56 15.19 0.24 7.08
C THR A 56 13.79 0.14 6.46
N LEU A 57 12.74 0.37 7.25
CA LEU A 57 11.36 0.28 6.81
C LEU A 57 10.91 1.61 6.21
N HIS A 58 10.43 1.57 4.98
CA HIS A 58 9.80 2.71 4.32
C HIS A 58 8.35 2.38 4.03
N PHE A 59 7.44 3.07 4.71
CA PHE A 59 6.00 3.00 4.45
C PHE A 59 5.45 4.41 4.48
N MET A 60 5.05 4.93 3.32
CA MET A 60 4.69 6.33 3.14
C MET A 60 3.42 6.50 2.33
N GLU A 61 2.72 7.61 2.53
CA GLU A 61 1.61 8.00 1.65
C GLU A 61 2.14 8.38 0.26
N MET A 62 1.50 7.89 -0.79
CA MET A 62 1.82 8.19 -2.18
C MET A 62 0.59 8.07 -3.08
N GLY A 63 0.22 9.15 -3.77
CA GLY A 63 -0.79 9.10 -4.83
C GLY A 63 -2.18 8.64 -4.39
N GLY A 64 -2.58 8.94 -3.16
CA GLY A 64 -3.86 8.49 -2.60
C GLY A 64 -3.84 7.05 -2.06
N GLY A 65 -2.68 6.44 -1.97
CA GLY A 65 -2.43 5.13 -1.37
C GLY A 65 -1.16 5.15 -0.55
N TYR A 66 -0.48 4.00 -0.49
CA TYR A 66 0.73 3.82 0.32
C TYR A 66 1.82 3.14 -0.51
N HIS A 67 3.05 3.54 -0.30
CA HIS A 67 4.22 2.89 -0.88
C HIS A 67 5.03 2.22 0.24
N ALA A 68 5.26 0.92 0.10
CA ALA A 68 6.08 0.13 0.99
C ALA A 68 7.34 -0.35 0.29
N ILE A 69 8.50 0.05 0.80
CA ILE A 69 9.80 -0.48 0.42
C ILE A 69 10.42 -1.03 1.69
N LEU A 70 10.59 -2.35 1.78
CA LEU A 70 10.77 -2.97 3.08
C LEU A 70 12.11 -3.63 3.32
N GLY A 71 12.64 -3.35 4.53
CA GLY A 71 13.60 -4.19 5.21
C GLY A 71 12.90 -5.37 5.91
N PRO A 72 12.35 -5.22 7.15
CA PRO A 72 11.69 -6.31 7.85
C PRO A 72 10.26 -6.56 7.37
N ALA A 73 9.81 -7.81 7.46
CA ALA A 73 8.42 -8.18 7.27
C ALA A 73 7.56 -7.65 8.43
N ALA A 74 6.41 -7.04 8.11
CA ALA A 74 5.55 -6.44 9.12
C ALA A 74 4.06 -6.48 8.77
N VAL A 75 3.24 -6.36 9.81
CA VAL A 75 1.82 -5.98 9.72
C VAL A 75 1.72 -4.47 9.88
N PHE A 76 1.08 -3.80 8.93
CA PHE A 76 0.77 -2.37 8.98
C PHE A 76 -0.71 -2.20 9.27
N TYR A 77 -1.05 -1.39 10.24
CA TYR A 77 -2.43 -1.21 10.68
C TYR A 77 -2.67 0.16 11.30
N ARG A 78 -3.91 0.59 11.29
CA ARG A 78 -4.37 1.72 12.11
C ARG A 78 -5.27 1.16 13.20
N PRO A 79 -5.06 1.47 14.48
CA PRO A 79 -5.93 0.99 15.57
C PRO A 79 -7.40 1.37 15.39
N ALA A 80 -7.68 2.44 14.66
CA ALA A 80 -9.04 2.88 14.33
C ALA A 80 -9.72 2.02 13.24
N ASP A 81 -8.96 1.28 12.43
CA ASP A 81 -9.47 0.43 11.36
C ASP A 81 -10.00 -0.89 11.92
N GLN A 82 -11.18 -0.85 12.49
CA GLN A 82 -11.84 -2.00 13.09
C GLN A 82 -13.05 -2.44 12.27
N ALA A 83 -13.22 -3.76 12.18
CA ALA A 83 -14.39 -4.38 11.55
C ALA A 83 -15.01 -5.41 12.49
N ARG A 84 -16.34 -5.50 12.50
CA ARG A 84 -17.12 -6.41 13.35
C ARG A 84 -18.33 -6.95 12.59
N GLY A 85 -18.75 -8.14 12.99
CA GLY A 85 -19.94 -8.78 12.41
C GLY A 85 -19.73 -9.18 10.96
N MET A 86 -20.53 -8.65 10.03
CA MET A 86 -20.37 -8.85 8.59
C MET A 86 -19.68 -7.64 7.97
N TYR A 87 -18.60 -7.88 7.24
CA TYR A 87 -17.80 -6.81 6.64
C TYR A 87 -17.01 -7.30 5.42
N THR A 88 -16.47 -6.35 4.68
CA THR A 88 -15.47 -6.61 3.65
C THR A 88 -14.26 -5.73 3.89
N VAL A 89 -13.08 -6.29 3.88
CA VAL A 89 -11.81 -5.56 3.86
C VAL A 89 -11.06 -5.91 2.58
N GLN A 90 -10.43 -4.90 1.96
CA GLN A 90 -9.71 -5.10 0.71
C GLN A 90 -8.52 -4.16 0.59
N ALA A 91 -7.58 -4.54 -0.28
CA ALA A 91 -6.49 -3.70 -0.75
C ALA A 91 -5.99 -4.20 -2.11
N ARG A 92 -5.62 -3.28 -2.99
CA ARG A 92 -4.90 -3.57 -4.23
C ARG A 92 -3.41 -3.39 -3.97
N PHE A 93 -2.66 -4.40 -4.35
CA PHE A 93 -1.21 -4.40 -4.25
C PHE A 93 -0.60 -4.38 -5.65
N ASN A 94 0.23 -3.40 -5.92
CA ASN A 94 0.95 -3.23 -7.16
C ASN A 94 2.45 -3.45 -6.88
N GLN A 95 2.91 -4.70 -7.04
CA GLN A 95 4.32 -5.06 -6.95
C GLN A 95 5.07 -4.37 -8.10
N ARG A 96 6.17 -3.70 -7.81
CA ARG A 96 6.90 -2.86 -8.77
C ARG A 96 8.15 -3.51 -9.35
N LYS A 97 8.69 -4.49 -8.65
CA LYS A 97 9.86 -5.27 -9.10
C LYS A 97 9.84 -6.65 -8.46
N ALA A 98 10.56 -7.59 -9.05
CA ALA A 98 10.77 -8.90 -8.46
C ALA A 98 11.56 -8.77 -7.16
N PRO A 99 11.12 -9.40 -6.05
CA PRO A 99 11.98 -9.59 -4.89
C PRO A 99 13.09 -10.60 -5.20
N THR A 100 14.16 -10.59 -4.41
CA THR A 100 15.31 -11.50 -4.59
C THR A 100 14.97 -12.97 -4.40
N HIS A 101 13.89 -13.25 -3.68
CA HIS A 101 13.29 -14.58 -3.48
C HIS A 101 11.77 -14.41 -3.32
N PRO A 102 10.96 -15.47 -3.47
CA PRO A 102 9.51 -15.35 -3.43
C PRO A 102 8.99 -14.77 -2.11
N GLU A 103 8.49 -13.54 -2.15
CA GLU A 103 7.94 -12.81 -1.01
C GLU A 103 6.47 -12.50 -1.23
N ALA A 104 5.74 -12.27 -0.12
CA ALA A 104 4.30 -12.17 -0.12
C ALA A 104 3.80 -10.85 0.46
N TYR A 105 2.66 -10.44 -0.04
CA TYR A 105 1.87 -9.32 0.48
C TYR A 105 0.39 -9.71 0.58
N GLY A 106 -0.37 -8.99 1.40
CA GLY A 106 -1.79 -9.27 1.51
C GLY A 106 -2.51 -8.53 2.63
N VAL A 107 -3.69 -9.01 2.96
CA VAL A 107 -4.63 -8.42 3.89
C VAL A 107 -4.61 -9.16 5.22
N VAL A 108 -4.60 -8.40 6.33
CA VAL A 108 -4.80 -8.88 7.70
C VAL A 108 -6.22 -8.55 8.13
N TYR A 109 -6.87 -9.46 8.86
CA TYR A 109 -8.20 -9.25 9.42
C TYR A 109 -8.38 -9.97 10.76
N GLY A 110 -9.37 -9.53 11.55
CA GLY A 110 -9.66 -10.08 12.88
C GLY A 110 -8.50 -9.89 13.86
N ALA A 111 -7.66 -8.86 13.65
CA ALA A 111 -6.47 -8.69 14.45
C ALA A 111 -6.78 -8.10 15.83
N ARG A 112 -6.12 -8.66 16.84
CA ARG A 112 -6.14 -8.20 18.22
C ARG A 112 -4.79 -8.42 18.90
N GLY A 113 -4.50 -7.67 19.95
CA GLY A 113 -3.25 -7.80 20.71
C GLY A 113 -1.98 -7.47 19.91
N LEU A 114 -2.07 -6.69 18.80
CA LEU A 114 -0.96 -6.40 17.92
C LEU A 114 0.22 -5.67 18.60
N GLU A 115 0.01 -5.05 19.74
CA GLU A 115 1.06 -4.34 20.48
C GLU A 115 1.80 -5.22 21.48
N GLY A 116 1.33 -6.45 21.70
CA GLY A 116 1.89 -7.38 22.68
C GLY A 116 2.28 -8.73 22.08
N GLU A 117 2.68 -9.65 22.93
CA GLU A 117 3.04 -11.02 22.53
C GLU A 117 1.81 -11.89 22.26
N ALA A 118 0.66 -11.56 22.83
CA ALA A 118 -0.62 -12.26 22.65
C ALA A 118 -1.33 -11.83 21.35
N GLN A 119 -0.57 -11.41 20.35
CA GLN A 119 -1.13 -11.04 19.05
C GLN A 119 -1.88 -12.21 18.41
N GLU A 120 -3.03 -11.91 17.81
CA GLU A 120 -3.79 -12.90 17.05
C GLU A 120 -4.40 -12.24 15.82
N TYR A 121 -4.28 -12.88 14.66
CA TYR A 121 -4.85 -12.39 13.39
C TYR A 121 -4.83 -13.45 12.32
N PHE A 122 -5.75 -13.34 11.36
CA PHE A 122 -5.69 -14.04 10.10
C PHE A 122 -5.04 -13.17 9.03
N TYR A 123 -4.35 -13.80 8.09
CA TYR A 123 -3.79 -13.09 6.95
C TYR A 123 -3.88 -13.92 5.67
N PHE A 124 -4.33 -13.22 4.64
CA PHE A 124 -4.51 -13.73 3.29
C PHE A 124 -3.45 -13.11 2.39
N LEU A 125 -2.62 -13.95 1.79
CA LEU A 125 -1.41 -13.55 1.08
C LEU A 125 -1.41 -14.01 -0.36
N VAL A 126 -0.73 -13.24 -1.22
CA VAL A 126 -0.33 -13.66 -2.57
C VAL A 126 1.15 -13.41 -2.79
N ARG A 127 1.72 -14.12 -3.78
CA ARG A 127 3.11 -13.96 -4.25
C ARG A 127 3.15 -13.72 -5.74
N GLY A 128 4.23 -13.10 -6.22
CA GLY A 128 4.46 -12.85 -7.64
C GLY A 128 4.57 -14.11 -8.51
N ASP A 129 4.73 -15.31 -7.93
CA ASP A 129 4.72 -16.59 -8.65
C ASP A 129 3.31 -17.14 -8.93
N GLY A 130 2.24 -16.40 -8.63
CA GLY A 130 0.86 -16.78 -8.90
C GLY A 130 0.20 -17.64 -7.82
N LYS A 131 0.76 -17.66 -6.62
CA LYS A 131 0.25 -18.45 -5.49
C LYS A 131 -0.37 -17.59 -4.41
N TYR A 132 -1.34 -18.17 -3.69
CA TYR A 132 -1.91 -17.60 -2.49
C TYR A 132 -1.72 -18.52 -1.28
N SER A 133 -1.80 -17.97 -0.08
CA SER A 133 -1.77 -18.70 1.19
C SER A 133 -2.70 -18.04 2.20
N VAL A 134 -3.22 -18.84 3.14
CA VAL A 134 -4.04 -18.36 4.26
C VAL A 134 -3.45 -18.87 5.55
N ARG A 135 -3.23 -17.99 6.50
CA ARG A 135 -2.57 -18.31 7.76
C ARG A 135 -3.27 -17.64 8.94
N HIS A 136 -3.06 -18.22 10.12
CA HIS A 136 -3.50 -17.69 11.40
C HIS A 136 -2.28 -17.54 12.31
N ARG A 137 -2.07 -16.34 12.82
CA ARG A 137 -1.08 -16.05 13.86
C ARG A 137 -1.76 -16.10 15.22
N ALA A 138 -1.17 -16.83 16.16
CA ALA A 138 -1.59 -16.89 17.55
C ALA A 138 -0.35 -16.81 18.45
N GLY A 139 -0.11 -15.64 19.03
CA GLY A 139 1.13 -15.37 19.78
C GLY A 139 2.38 -15.55 18.90
N SER A 140 3.26 -16.45 19.29
CA SER A 140 4.47 -16.83 18.53
C SER A 140 4.19 -17.84 17.40
N GLU A 141 3.05 -18.54 17.43
CA GLU A 141 2.75 -19.62 16.50
C GLU A 141 2.08 -19.13 15.22
N VAL A 142 2.32 -19.86 14.14
CA VAL A 142 1.67 -19.64 12.84
C VAL A 142 1.04 -20.95 12.38
N HIS A 143 -0.28 -20.95 12.30
CA HIS A 143 -1.06 -22.07 11.78
C HIS A 143 -1.36 -21.85 10.30
N THR A 144 -1.09 -22.86 9.46
CA THR A 144 -1.37 -22.80 8.03
C THR A 144 -2.76 -23.37 7.75
N LEU A 145 -3.71 -22.51 7.35
CA LEU A 145 -5.04 -22.93 6.91
C LEU A 145 -5.03 -23.38 5.44
N ARG A 146 -4.23 -22.70 4.62
CA ARG A 146 -3.95 -23.04 3.23
C ARG A 146 -2.49 -22.76 2.93
N ASP A 147 -1.77 -23.77 2.55
CA ASP A 147 -0.39 -23.59 2.08
C ASP A 147 -0.35 -22.97 0.68
N TRP A 148 0.82 -22.60 0.23
CA TRP A 148 1.02 -21.95 -1.07
C TRP A 148 0.39 -22.75 -2.20
N THR A 149 -0.72 -22.25 -2.70
CA THR A 149 -1.55 -22.91 -3.72
C THR A 149 -1.61 -22.00 -4.95
N GLU A 150 -1.30 -22.54 -6.12
CA GLU A 150 -1.43 -21.83 -7.39
C GLU A 150 -2.90 -21.60 -7.74
N HIS A 151 -3.22 -20.41 -8.25
CA HIS A 151 -4.56 -20.10 -8.72
C HIS A 151 -4.54 -19.07 -9.84
N ASN A 152 -5.30 -19.30 -10.91
CA ASN A 152 -5.31 -18.45 -12.11
C ASN A 152 -5.80 -17.02 -11.87
N ALA A 153 -6.53 -16.76 -10.78
CA ALA A 153 -6.94 -15.43 -10.39
C ALA A 153 -5.77 -14.56 -9.87
N VAL A 154 -4.68 -15.19 -9.42
CA VAL A 154 -3.48 -14.47 -8.96
C VAL A 154 -2.64 -14.11 -10.18
N VAL A 155 -2.55 -12.81 -10.47
CA VAL A 155 -1.70 -12.32 -11.56
C VAL A 155 -0.24 -12.56 -11.19
N LYS A 156 0.44 -13.34 -12.05
CA LYS A 156 1.88 -13.59 -11.93
C LYS A 156 2.66 -12.33 -12.34
N GLN A 157 3.79 -12.14 -11.69
CA GLN A 157 4.70 -11.07 -12.09
C GLN A 157 5.24 -11.29 -13.51
N ASP A 158 5.39 -10.22 -14.25
CA ASP A 158 6.03 -10.24 -15.56
C ASP A 158 7.57 -10.35 -15.46
N ALA A 159 8.25 -10.24 -16.60
CA ALA A 159 9.72 -10.29 -16.66
C ALA A 159 10.41 -9.14 -15.91
N ALA A 160 9.72 -8.01 -15.70
CA ALA A 160 10.20 -6.89 -14.89
C ALA A 160 9.87 -7.06 -13.40
N GLY A 161 9.14 -8.11 -13.03
CA GLY A 161 8.70 -8.37 -11.67
C GLY A 161 7.44 -7.60 -11.27
N VAL A 162 6.69 -7.05 -12.23
CA VAL A 162 5.49 -6.25 -11.98
C VAL A 162 4.26 -7.16 -11.94
N ALA A 163 3.41 -6.97 -10.91
CA ALA A 163 2.13 -7.64 -10.77
C ALA A 163 1.14 -6.75 -10.02
N SER A 164 -0.13 -6.80 -10.38
CA SER A 164 -1.21 -6.12 -9.65
C SER A 164 -2.29 -7.10 -9.25
N ASN A 165 -2.60 -7.14 -7.95
CA ASN A 165 -3.63 -8.02 -7.39
C ASN A 165 -4.51 -7.25 -6.39
N LEU A 166 -5.83 -7.29 -6.59
CA LEU A 166 -6.81 -6.83 -5.62
C LEU A 166 -7.21 -8.02 -4.74
N LEU A 167 -6.87 -7.96 -3.46
CA LEU A 167 -7.27 -8.96 -2.48
C LEU A 167 -8.45 -8.43 -1.66
N ALA A 168 -9.45 -9.28 -1.45
CA ALA A 168 -10.52 -8.96 -0.52
C ALA A 168 -10.88 -10.17 0.36
N VAL A 169 -11.23 -9.85 1.62
CA VAL A 169 -11.77 -10.76 2.61
C VAL A 169 -13.19 -10.30 2.92
N ARG A 170 -14.18 -11.15 2.64
CA ARG A 170 -15.57 -10.92 2.98
C ARG A 170 -15.96 -11.84 4.12
N VAL A 171 -16.20 -11.27 5.28
CA VAL A 171 -16.77 -11.98 6.42
C VAL A 171 -18.29 -11.90 6.33
N GLY A 172 -18.91 -13.02 6.09
CA GLY A 172 -20.36 -13.19 6.07
C GLY A 172 -20.89 -13.71 7.40
N GLU A 173 -22.16 -14.05 7.44
CA GLU A 173 -22.79 -14.63 8.64
C GLU A 173 -22.21 -16.01 8.97
N THR A 174 -22.08 -16.87 7.97
CA THR A 174 -21.67 -18.28 8.12
C THR A 174 -20.33 -18.62 7.49
N THR A 175 -19.84 -17.78 6.56
CA THR A 175 -18.60 -18.04 5.80
C THR A 175 -17.70 -16.83 5.74
N VAL A 176 -16.42 -17.10 5.52
CA VAL A 176 -15.41 -16.12 5.14
C VAL A 176 -14.93 -16.46 3.72
N ASP A 177 -15.17 -15.53 2.80
CA ASP A 177 -14.77 -15.65 1.40
C ASP A 177 -13.49 -14.84 1.15
N LEU A 178 -12.52 -15.46 0.50
CA LEU A 178 -11.27 -14.83 0.09
C LEU A 178 -11.23 -14.72 -1.43
N THR A 179 -11.05 -13.51 -1.94
CA THR A 179 -11.04 -13.26 -3.39
C THR A 179 -9.74 -12.59 -3.83
N VAL A 180 -9.29 -12.95 -5.03
CA VAL A 180 -8.25 -12.24 -5.77
C VAL A 180 -8.85 -11.78 -7.09
N ASN A 181 -8.73 -10.49 -7.39
CA ASN A 181 -9.22 -9.87 -8.61
C ASN A 181 -10.71 -10.19 -8.89
N GLY A 182 -11.53 -10.21 -7.82
CA GLY A 182 -12.95 -10.52 -7.88
C GLY A 182 -13.31 -12.02 -7.93
N THR A 183 -12.34 -12.91 -8.12
CA THR A 183 -12.55 -14.36 -8.13
C THR A 183 -12.31 -14.97 -6.77
N ARG A 184 -13.26 -15.76 -6.26
CA ARG A 184 -13.10 -16.48 -4.99
C ARG A 184 -12.08 -17.60 -5.13
N VAL A 185 -11.00 -17.52 -4.34
CA VAL A 185 -9.90 -18.49 -4.31
C VAL A 185 -10.00 -19.45 -3.13
N ALA A 186 -10.68 -19.03 -2.05
CA ALA A 186 -10.94 -19.87 -0.88
C ALA A 186 -12.22 -19.43 -0.16
N GLN A 187 -12.83 -20.36 0.56
CA GLN A 187 -13.95 -20.13 1.46
C GLN A 187 -13.77 -21.01 2.70
N TYR A 188 -14.06 -20.44 3.86
CA TYR A 188 -14.03 -21.16 5.14
C TYR A 188 -15.34 -20.97 5.88
N PRO A 189 -15.85 -21.99 6.59
CA PRO A 189 -16.88 -21.78 7.60
C PRO A 189 -16.39 -20.78 8.63
N ARG A 190 -17.20 -19.78 8.98
CA ARG A 190 -16.82 -18.78 9.98
C ARG A 190 -16.53 -19.40 11.35
N THR A 191 -17.19 -20.53 11.65
CA THR A 191 -16.98 -21.29 12.89
C THR A 191 -15.60 -21.94 13.00
N GLN A 192 -14.87 -22.09 11.88
CA GLN A 192 -13.48 -22.58 11.86
C GLN A 192 -12.45 -21.49 12.12
N MET A 193 -12.89 -20.24 12.23
CA MET A 193 -12.04 -19.11 12.54
C MET A 193 -12.25 -18.68 13.99
N SER A 194 -11.17 -18.61 14.77
CA SER A 194 -11.23 -18.34 16.22
C SER A 194 -11.93 -17.02 16.54
N ALA A 195 -11.64 -15.97 15.74
CA ALA A 195 -12.36 -14.70 15.75
C ALA A 195 -12.09 -13.93 14.46
N THR A 196 -13.14 -13.34 13.90
CA THR A 196 -13.02 -12.51 12.70
C THR A 196 -13.15 -11.01 12.99
N ASP A 197 -13.65 -10.65 14.16
CA ASP A 197 -13.81 -9.26 14.61
C ASP A 197 -12.48 -8.70 15.12
N GLY A 198 -12.16 -7.46 14.76
CA GLY A 198 -10.94 -6.81 15.20
C GLY A 198 -10.39 -5.78 14.19
N VAL A 199 -9.14 -5.44 14.39
CA VAL A 199 -8.42 -4.54 13.48
C VAL A 199 -8.14 -5.26 12.16
N TYR A 200 -8.24 -4.52 11.04
CA TYR A 200 -7.74 -4.97 9.75
C TYR A 200 -6.54 -4.15 9.30
N GLY A 201 -5.75 -4.69 8.41
CA GLY A 201 -4.51 -4.05 7.95
C GLY A 201 -3.88 -4.75 6.77
N LEU A 202 -2.63 -4.41 6.54
CA LEU A 202 -1.81 -4.93 5.47
C LEU A 202 -0.72 -5.83 6.04
N ARG A 203 -0.42 -6.91 5.35
CA ARG A 203 0.77 -7.72 5.58
C ARG A 203 1.69 -7.56 4.40
N ILE A 204 2.94 -7.14 4.63
CA ILE A 204 3.95 -7.02 3.58
C ILE A 204 5.24 -7.64 4.11
N ASN A 205 5.76 -8.60 3.36
CA ASN A 205 7.00 -9.28 3.70
C ASN A 205 8.22 -8.45 3.30
N HIS A 206 9.42 -8.91 3.68
CA HIS A 206 10.68 -8.21 3.40
C HIS A 206 11.03 -8.20 1.90
N ASN A 207 11.97 -7.34 1.48
CA ASN A 207 12.48 -7.23 0.10
C ASN A 207 11.42 -6.93 -0.98
N LEU A 208 10.29 -6.37 -0.59
CA LEU A 208 9.22 -5.97 -1.51
C LEU A 208 9.27 -4.47 -1.78
N ASP A 209 8.88 -4.10 -3.00
CA ASP A 209 8.58 -2.75 -3.44
C ASP A 209 7.14 -2.78 -3.96
N VAL A 210 6.19 -2.26 -3.17
CA VAL A 210 4.75 -2.41 -3.41
C VAL A 210 4.03 -1.10 -3.20
N LEU A 211 3.25 -0.67 -4.19
CA LEU A 211 2.22 0.35 -4.01
C LEU A 211 0.92 -0.31 -3.58
N VAL A 212 0.26 0.26 -2.58
CA VAL A 212 -1.04 -0.19 -2.09
C VAL A 212 -2.06 0.91 -2.31
N ASP A 213 -3.12 0.59 -3.02
CA ASP A 213 -4.30 1.45 -3.19
C ASP A 213 -5.59 0.69 -2.88
N GLN A 214 -6.75 1.36 -2.96
CA GLN A 214 -8.07 0.79 -2.66
C GLN A 214 -8.14 0.09 -1.27
N TYR A 215 -7.27 0.48 -0.34
CA TYR A 215 -7.33 -0.02 1.04
C TYR A 215 -8.57 0.51 1.73
N SER A 216 -9.46 -0.41 2.11
CA SER A 216 -10.72 -0.06 2.74
C SER A 216 -11.31 -1.20 3.56
N GLY A 217 -12.13 -0.83 4.57
CA GLY A 217 -13.02 -1.72 5.29
C GLY A 217 -14.46 -1.19 5.24
N THR A 218 -15.42 -2.04 4.92
CA THR A 218 -16.84 -1.70 4.84
C THR A 218 -17.65 -2.67 5.68
N THR A 219 -18.32 -2.18 6.72
CA THR A 219 -19.29 -2.96 7.54
C THR A 219 -20.64 -2.97 6.84
N ARG A 220 -21.37 -4.08 6.96
CA ARG A 220 -22.73 -4.26 6.41
C ARG A 220 -23.74 -4.37 7.53
#